data_25fc5f68a78cb08e54380facce11591a
#
_entry.id   25fc5f68a78cb08e54380facce11591a
#
_cell.length_a   1.000
_cell.length_b   1.000
_cell.length_c   1.000
_cell.angle_alpha   90.00
_cell.angle_beta   90.00
_cell.angle_gamma   90.00
#
_symmetry.space_group_name_H-M   'P 1'
#
loop_
_entity.id
_entity.type
_entity.pdbx_description
1 polymer ?
#
loop_
_entity_poly.entity_id
_entity_poly.type
_entity_poly.pdbx_seq_one_letter_code
_entity_poly.pdbx_strand_id
1 'polypeptide(L)'
;MSDQVVNSEEHQDSTTASVPDQPRISAGSQLAALRQERGWTVEQVASHLNLAPRQIDALEADHYEALPGLVIVRGFIRAYAKLLRVDAAPILASVEPQ
;
A
#
# COMPACT_ATOMS: atom_id res chain seq x y z
N MET A 1 -18.34 -0.26 -36.08
CA MET A 1 -18.29 -0.51 -35.51
C MET A 1 -17.81 -0.57 -34.88
N SER A 2 -17.76 -0.31 -35.10
CA SER A 2 -17.66 -0.53 -34.23
C SER A 2 -17.12 -0.43 -33.51
N ASP A 3 -17.10 -0.29 -33.72
CA ASP A 3 -16.97 -0.44 -32.86
C ASP A 3 -16.34 -0.30 -32.23
N GLN A 4 -16.45 -0.26 -32.29
CA GLN A 4 -16.33 -0.45 -31.60
C GLN A 4 -15.77 -0.34 -30.95
N VAL A 5 -16.01 -0.28 -31.49
CA VAL A 5 -15.93 -0.55 -30.74
C VAL A 5 -15.29 -0.35 -30.12
N VAL A 6 -15.50 -0.22 -30.54
CA VAL A 6 -15.29 -0.49 -29.74
C VAL A 6 -14.64 -0.31 -29.09
N ASN A 7 -14.88 -0.02 -29.43
CA ASN A 7 -14.68 -0.26 -28.58
C ASN A 7 -14.04 -0.08 -28.04
N SER A 8 -14.28 -0.05 -28.42
CA SER A 8 -14.14 -0.31 -27.67
C SER A 8 -13.55 -0.08 -27.04
N GLU A 9 -13.59 -0.08 -27.26
CA GLU A 9 -13.45 -0.32 -26.51
C GLU A 9 -12.84 -0.13 -25.88
N GLU A 10 -13.07 0.07 -26.23
CA GLU A 10 -12.94 -0.19 -25.57
C GLU A 10 -12.32 -0.05 -24.88
N HIS A 11 -12.74 0.24 -25.27
CA HIS A 11 -12.63 0.02 -24.38
C HIS A 11 -12.11 0.13 -23.67
N GLN A 12 -12.35 0.16 -23.85
CA GLN A 12 -12.32 -0.17 -22.93
C GLN A 12 -12.01 -0.22 -22.16
N ASP A 13 -12.31 -0.17 -22.61
CA ASP A 13 -12.39 -0.54 -21.62
C ASP A 13 -12.00 -0.59 -21.04
N SER A 14 -12.09 -0.67 -21.25
CA SER A 14 -12.11 -1.03 -20.34
C SER A 14 -11.68 -1.12 -19.76
N THR A 15 -11.77 -1.02 -19.95
CA THR A 15 -11.63 -1.33 -19.09
C THR A 15 -11.17 -1.27 -18.45
N THR A 16 -11.30 -1.14 -18.60
CA THR A 16 -11.07 -1.24 -17.69
C THR A 16 -10.63 -1.14 -17.01
N ALA A 17 -10.73 -1.07 -17.11
CA ALA A 17 -10.45 -1.10 -16.26
C ALA A 17 -9.87 -1.02 -15.69
N SER A 18 -9.87 -0.92 -15.78
CA SER A 18 -9.34 -0.94 -15.05
C SER A 18 -8.51 -0.90 -14.69
N VAL A 19 -8.57 -0.66 -15.03
CA VAL A 19 -7.89 -0.69 -14.57
C VAL A 19 -7.33 -0.58 -14.30
N PRO A 20 -7.34 -0.58 -14.64
CA PRO A 20 -6.88 -0.46 -14.30
C PRO A 20 -6.40 -0.15 -13.91
N ASP A 21 -6.88 -0.20 -14.11
CA ASP A 21 -6.47 0.28 -13.82
C ASP A 21 -5.41 0.40 -13.37
N GLN A 22 -5.38 0.86 -14.15
CA GLN A 22 -4.18 1.06 -13.46
C GLN A 22 -4.25 0.74 -12.00
N PRO A 23 -3.54 -0.20 -11.62
CA PRO A 23 -3.68 -0.64 -10.26
C PRO A 23 -3.19 0.43 -9.31
N ARG A 24 -3.97 0.68 -8.33
CA ARG A 24 -3.60 1.54 -7.29
C ARG A 24 -2.80 0.75 -6.30
N ILE A 25 -1.57 1.16 -6.07
CA ILE A 25 -0.73 0.45 -5.13
C ILE A 25 -1.00 0.99 -3.74
N SER A 26 -1.45 0.13 -2.86
CA SER A 26 -1.80 0.53 -1.50
C SER A 26 -0.56 0.88 -0.69
N ALA A 27 -0.77 1.59 0.41
CA ALA A 27 0.32 1.93 1.31
C ALA A 27 1.02 0.67 1.81
N GLY A 28 0.25 -0.33 2.20
CA GLY A 28 0.82 -1.58 2.69
C GLY A 28 1.66 -2.29 1.65
N SER A 29 1.17 -2.34 0.42
CA SER A 29 1.92 -2.97 -0.68
C SER A 29 3.21 -2.22 -0.96
N GLN A 30 3.18 -0.90 -0.91
CA GLN A 30 4.39 -0.11 -1.11
C GLN A 30 5.43 -0.39 -0.06
N LEU A 31 5.00 -0.45 1.20
CA LEU A 31 5.91 -0.73 2.30
C LEU A 31 6.50 -2.13 2.19
N ALA A 32 5.67 -3.12 1.87
CA ALA A 32 6.14 -4.49 1.74
C ALA A 32 7.17 -4.61 0.63
N ALA A 33 6.90 -3.97 -0.51
CA ALA A 33 7.83 -4.02 -1.64
C ALA A 33 9.16 -3.38 -1.29
N LEU A 34 9.10 -2.22 -0.63
CA LEU A 34 10.33 -1.52 -0.23
C LEU A 34 11.11 -2.31 0.80
N ARG A 35 10.41 -2.94 1.74
CA ARG A 35 11.05 -3.79 2.73
C ARG A 35 11.81 -4.93 2.06
N GLN A 36 11.13 -5.63 1.16
CA GLN A 36 11.73 -6.76 0.45
C GLN A 36 12.92 -6.34 -0.40
N GLU A 37 12.78 -5.19 -1.05
CA GLU A 37 13.83 -4.64 -1.88
C GLU A 37 15.10 -4.39 -1.07
N ARG A 38 14.94 -4.00 0.17
CA ARG A 38 16.07 -3.70 1.05
C ARG A 38 16.52 -4.90 1.88
N GLY A 39 15.90 -6.05 1.64
CA GLY A 39 16.30 -7.29 2.32
C GLY A 39 15.92 -7.38 3.78
N TRP A 40 14.92 -6.61 4.20
CA TRP A 40 14.45 -6.67 5.59
C TRP A 40 13.38 -7.74 5.74
N THR A 41 13.39 -8.43 6.86
CA THR A 41 12.30 -9.33 7.21
C THR A 41 11.25 -8.58 8.01
N VAL A 42 10.04 -9.13 8.07
CA VAL A 42 8.98 -8.57 8.91
C VAL A 42 9.43 -8.48 10.36
N GLU A 43 10.11 -9.52 10.84
CA GLU A 43 10.58 -9.55 12.23
C GLU A 43 11.60 -8.46 12.51
N GLN A 44 12.48 -8.19 11.55
CA GLN A 44 13.45 -7.11 11.72
C GLN A 44 12.78 -5.75 11.81
N VAL A 45 11.83 -5.51 10.93
CA VAL A 45 11.09 -4.25 10.95
C VAL A 45 10.33 -4.11 12.27
N ALA A 46 9.65 -5.17 12.69
CA ALA A 46 8.89 -5.16 13.93
C ALA A 46 9.79 -4.82 15.11
N SER A 47 10.97 -5.43 15.15
CA SER A 47 11.92 -5.16 16.22
C SER A 47 12.36 -3.70 16.24
N HIS A 48 12.67 -3.15 15.08
CA HIS A 48 13.12 -1.77 14.99
C HIS A 48 12.02 -0.77 15.36
N LEU A 49 10.78 -1.11 15.08
CA LEU A 49 9.67 -0.20 15.36
C LEU A 49 8.98 -0.48 16.70
N ASN A 50 9.45 -1.48 17.40
CA ASN A 50 8.83 -1.89 18.67
C ASN A 50 7.37 -2.30 18.49
N LEU A 51 7.12 -3.03 17.42
CA LEU A 51 5.78 -3.54 17.11
C LEU A 51 5.84 -5.05 17.06
N ALA A 52 4.69 -5.67 17.23
CA ALA A 52 4.60 -7.11 17.04
C ALA A 52 4.66 -7.43 15.54
N PRO A 53 5.25 -8.55 15.14
CA PRO A 53 5.28 -8.91 13.72
C PRO A 53 3.89 -8.92 13.09
N ARG A 54 2.86 -9.35 13.82
CA ARG A 54 1.50 -9.37 13.28
C ARG A 54 0.98 -7.97 12.96
N GLN A 55 1.51 -6.96 13.65
CA GLN A 55 1.13 -5.58 13.34
C GLN A 55 1.78 -5.12 12.04
N ILE A 56 3.00 -5.55 11.78
CA ILE A 56 3.65 -5.27 10.50
C ILE A 56 2.89 -5.98 9.39
N ASP A 57 2.51 -7.25 9.61
CA ASP A 57 1.71 -7.97 8.62
C ASP A 57 0.40 -7.25 8.32
N ALA A 58 -0.26 -6.75 9.35
CA ALA A 58 -1.52 -6.02 9.18
C ALA A 58 -1.31 -4.74 8.38
N LEU A 59 -0.23 -4.00 8.67
CA LEU A 59 0.09 -2.80 7.91
C LEU A 59 0.30 -3.12 6.43
N GLU A 60 1.07 -4.16 6.14
CA GLU A 60 1.41 -4.51 4.77
C GLU A 60 0.22 -5.07 4.00
N ALA A 61 -0.73 -5.65 4.72
CA ALA A 61 -1.95 -6.18 4.12
C ALA A 61 -3.09 -5.16 4.09
N ASP A 62 -2.84 -3.96 4.58
CA ASP A 62 -3.85 -2.89 4.66
C ASP A 62 -5.03 -3.29 5.55
N HIS A 63 -4.78 -4.14 6.54
CA HIS A 63 -5.79 -4.55 7.50
C HIS A 63 -5.80 -3.58 8.67
N TYR A 64 -6.21 -2.35 8.40
CA TYR A 64 -6.14 -1.28 9.40
C TYR A 64 -7.12 -1.46 10.53
N GLU A 65 -8.17 -2.25 10.29
CA GLU A 65 -9.13 -2.54 11.36
C GLU A 65 -8.52 -3.39 12.47
N ALA A 66 -7.40 -4.06 12.19
CA ALA A 66 -6.70 -4.85 13.19
C ALA A 66 -5.71 -4.02 13.98
N LEU A 67 -5.64 -2.73 13.72
CA LEU A 67 -4.71 -1.81 14.36
C LEU A 67 -5.48 -0.79 15.17
N PRO A 68 -4.82 -0.07 16.09
CA PRO A 68 -5.54 0.75 17.08
C PRO A 68 -6.21 2.03 16.54
N GLY A 69 -6.26 2.27 15.27
CA GLY A 69 -6.92 3.44 14.71
C GLY A 69 -6.07 4.12 13.67
N LEU A 70 -6.72 4.91 12.80
CA LEU A 70 -6.04 5.50 11.65
C LEU A 70 -4.92 6.46 12.02
N VAL A 71 -5.09 7.21 13.09
CA VAL A 71 -4.02 8.11 13.52
C VAL A 71 -2.78 7.33 13.87
N ILE A 72 -2.96 6.20 14.56
CA ILE A 72 -1.84 5.33 14.93
C ILE A 72 -1.25 4.67 13.68
N VAL A 73 -2.11 4.21 12.78
CA VAL A 73 -1.65 3.62 11.52
C VAL A 73 -0.76 4.60 10.76
N ARG A 74 -1.18 5.85 10.67
CA ARG A 74 -0.38 6.85 9.96
C ARG A 74 0.96 7.06 10.64
N GLY A 75 0.97 7.03 11.97
CA GLY A 75 2.23 7.10 12.72
C GLY A 75 3.14 5.92 12.47
N PHE A 76 2.57 4.73 12.42
CA PHE A 76 3.34 3.52 12.11
C PHE A 76 3.93 3.62 10.70
N ILE A 77 3.16 4.11 9.74
CA ILE A 77 3.64 4.26 8.38
C ILE A 77 4.79 5.24 8.30
N ARG A 78 4.70 6.35 9.03
CA ARG A 78 5.80 7.30 9.05
C ARG A 78 7.07 6.69 9.61
N ALA A 79 6.94 5.94 10.70
CA ALA A 79 8.11 5.28 11.30
C ALA A 79 8.69 4.23 10.38
N TYR A 80 7.83 3.48 9.71
CA TYR A 80 8.25 2.43 8.79
C TYR A 80 8.99 3.05 7.59
N ALA A 81 8.42 4.10 7.02
CA ALA A 81 9.05 4.79 5.90
C ALA A 81 10.41 5.35 6.30
N LYS A 82 10.51 5.90 7.50
CA LYS A 82 11.78 6.44 7.99
C LYS A 82 12.82 5.34 8.10
N LEU A 83 12.43 4.19 8.62
CA LEU A 83 13.33 3.05 8.71
C LEU A 83 13.85 2.65 7.34
N LEU A 84 12.98 2.69 6.34
CA LEU A 84 13.33 2.33 4.97
C LEU A 84 14.02 3.47 4.23
N ARG A 85 14.09 4.64 4.84
CA ARG A 85 14.72 5.83 4.27
C ARG A 85 14.01 6.31 3.01
N VAL A 86 12.69 6.33 3.07
CA VAL A 86 11.87 6.85 1.98
C VAL A 86 10.93 7.92 2.54
N ASP A 87 10.45 8.77 1.64
CA ASP A 87 9.50 9.81 2.00
C ASP A 87 8.15 9.17 2.32
N ALA A 88 7.61 9.46 3.49
CA ALA A 88 6.33 8.90 3.90
C ALA A 88 5.14 9.55 3.18
N ALA A 89 5.29 10.76 2.68
CA ALA A 89 4.16 11.51 2.14
C ALA A 89 3.41 10.77 1.02
N PRO A 90 4.10 10.24 0.00
CA PRO A 90 3.37 9.52 -1.05
C PRO A 90 2.66 8.27 -0.54
N ILE A 91 3.28 7.61 0.45
CA ILE A 91 2.69 6.40 1.02
C ILE A 91 1.46 6.76 1.83
N LEU A 92 1.55 7.81 2.63
CA LEU A 92 0.42 8.28 3.43
C LEU A 92 -0.75 8.72 2.56
N ALA A 93 -0.44 9.26 1.39
CA ALA A 93 -1.49 9.68 0.46
C ALA A 93 -2.35 8.50 -0.01
N SER A 94 -1.80 7.29 0.08
CA SER A 94 -2.54 6.08 -0.30
C SER A 94 -3.41 5.55 0.82
N VAL A 95 -3.25 6.08 2.04
CA VAL A 95 -4.09 5.72 3.17
C VAL A 95 -5.21 6.74 3.19
N GLU A 96 -6.32 6.36 2.59
CA GLU A 96 -7.37 7.33 2.41
C GLU A 96 -8.29 7.40 3.56
N PRO A 97 -8.42 8.53 4.16
CA PRO A 97 -9.51 8.71 5.12
C PRO A 97 -10.78 8.79 4.33
N GLN A 98 -11.73 8.12 4.73
CA GLN A 98 -12.99 8.12 4.01
C GLN A 98 -14.03 9.03 4.63
#